data_3dee24ddbc77347609379726e1c998b4
#
_entry.id   3dee24ddbc77347609379726e1c998b4
#
_cell.length_a   1.000
_cell.length_b   1.000
_cell.length_c   1.000
_cell.angle_alpha   90.00
_cell.angle_beta   90.00
_cell.angle_gamma   90.00
#
_symmetry.space_group_name_H-M   'P 1'
#
loop_
_entity.id
_entity.type
_entity.pdbx_description
1 polymer ?
#
loop_
_entity_poly.entity_id
_entity_poly.type
_entity_poly.pdbx_seq_one_letter_code
_entity_poly.pdbx_strand_id
1 'polypeptide(L)'
;RGVKAAFAFFDGEENGHSGAKLYEAERSQEHNLIVNLDMCGYGDTVAVYTRGGEKRAAARPFCDKARLAAHNARLVKYLPEGDDVCFSTRRQTVLSIAIMPRWDTKYLDAMAAQGSGLLGRTPEFKMMIGQMEVSSTMHGGFRDAVKWVHPEAMQQVYDYLLDSLCAPPAPAKRFGLF
;
A
#
# COMPACT_ATOMS: atom_id res chain seq x y z
N ARG A 1 -5.82 12.99 20.30
CA ARG A 1 -6.85 11.99 19.93
C ARG A 1 -6.11 10.67 19.76
N GLY A 2 -6.41 9.65 20.60
CA GLY A 2 -5.76 8.36 20.54
C GLY A 2 -6.31 7.52 19.37
N VAL A 3 -5.45 7.11 18.45
CA VAL A 3 -5.75 6.06 17.49
C VAL A 3 -5.44 4.73 18.18
N LYS A 4 -6.39 3.80 18.19
CA LYS A 4 -6.12 2.43 18.61
C LYS A 4 -5.47 1.71 17.43
N ALA A 5 -4.20 1.37 17.56
CA ALA A 5 -3.44 0.67 16.54
C ALA A 5 -2.75 -0.55 17.13
N ALA A 6 -2.65 -1.61 16.36
CA ALA A 6 -1.77 -2.74 16.61
C ALA A 6 -0.73 -2.80 15.48
N PHE A 7 0.46 -3.26 15.81
CA PHE A 7 1.53 -3.49 14.84
C PHE A 7 1.80 -4.98 14.81
N ALA A 8 1.83 -5.52 13.59
CA ALA A 8 2.20 -6.91 13.35
C ALA A 8 3.37 -6.95 12.38
N PHE A 9 4.36 -7.75 12.69
CA PHE A 9 5.51 -8.03 11.85
C PHE A 9 5.42 -9.49 11.43
N PHE A 10 5.27 -9.73 10.15
CA PHE A 10 5.15 -11.07 9.60
C PHE A 10 6.47 -11.53 9.01
N ASP A 11 6.72 -12.82 9.09
CA ASP A 11 7.77 -13.50 8.36
C ASP A 11 7.18 -14.40 7.27
N GLY A 12 8.07 -14.92 6.41
CA GLY A 12 7.67 -15.89 5.38
C GLY A 12 6.77 -15.32 4.31
N GLU A 13 6.83 -14.00 4.01
CA GLU A 13 6.10 -13.37 2.91
C GLU A 13 6.47 -14.05 1.59
N GLU A 14 7.76 -14.18 1.27
CA GLU A 14 8.32 -14.82 0.08
C GLU A 14 8.01 -16.34 0.01
N ASN A 15 7.64 -16.94 1.13
CA ASN A 15 7.22 -18.34 1.24
C ASN A 15 5.69 -18.47 1.27
N GLY A 16 5.00 -17.61 0.54
CA GLY A 16 3.55 -17.64 0.39
C GLY A 16 2.79 -17.02 1.56
N HIS A 17 3.32 -15.95 2.16
CA HIS A 17 2.65 -15.14 3.19
C HIS A 17 2.29 -15.94 4.45
N SER A 18 3.17 -16.84 4.89
CA SER A 18 2.85 -17.80 5.97
C SER A 18 2.49 -17.11 7.29
N GLY A 19 3.22 -16.07 7.69
CA GLY A 19 2.95 -15.31 8.91
C GLY A 19 1.63 -14.56 8.85
N ALA A 20 1.33 -13.89 7.76
CA ALA A 20 0.07 -13.15 7.58
C ALA A 20 -1.15 -14.09 7.52
N LYS A 21 -1.02 -15.25 6.87
CA LYS A 21 -2.07 -16.28 6.83
C LYS A 21 -2.36 -16.83 8.22
N LEU A 22 -1.33 -17.13 8.99
CA LEU A 22 -1.49 -17.62 10.36
C LEU A 22 -2.18 -16.57 11.24
N TYR A 23 -1.73 -15.33 11.16
CA TYR A 23 -2.35 -14.22 11.87
C TYR A 23 -3.84 -14.07 11.53
N GLU A 24 -4.21 -14.06 10.23
CA GLU A 24 -5.60 -13.92 9.80
C GLU A 24 -6.46 -15.10 10.25
N ALA A 25 -5.90 -16.30 10.32
CA ALA A 25 -6.61 -17.50 10.79
C ALA A 25 -6.84 -17.51 12.30
N GLU A 26 -5.90 -17.01 13.08
CA GLU A 26 -5.92 -17.11 14.55
C GLU A 26 -6.41 -15.85 15.27
N ARG A 27 -6.44 -14.69 14.61
CA ARG A 27 -6.87 -13.45 15.25
C ARG A 27 -8.31 -13.54 15.73
N SER A 28 -8.51 -13.11 16.97
CA SER A 28 -9.83 -13.05 17.61
C SER A 28 -10.57 -11.71 17.39
N GLN A 29 -9.87 -10.68 16.90
CA GLN A 29 -10.40 -9.34 16.73
C GLN A 29 -10.48 -8.95 15.25
N GLU A 30 -11.60 -8.36 14.87
CA GLU A 30 -11.74 -7.72 13.55
C GLU A 30 -11.12 -6.33 13.57
N HIS A 31 -10.47 -5.97 12.48
CA HIS A 31 -9.92 -4.63 12.26
C HIS A 31 -10.75 -3.89 11.21
N ASN A 32 -11.08 -2.62 11.47
CA ASN A 32 -11.77 -1.79 10.50
C ASN A 32 -10.87 -1.41 9.32
N LEU A 33 -9.58 -1.29 9.60
CA LEU A 33 -8.55 -0.90 8.66
C LEU A 33 -7.31 -1.75 8.88
N ILE A 34 -6.78 -2.28 7.80
CA ILE A 34 -5.46 -2.89 7.73
C ILE A 34 -4.63 -2.05 6.76
N VAL A 35 -3.45 -1.69 7.16
CA VAL A 35 -2.46 -1.01 6.33
C VAL A 35 -1.24 -1.90 6.23
N ASN A 36 -1.03 -2.46 5.05
CA ASN A 36 0.21 -3.17 4.73
C ASN A 36 1.28 -2.14 4.35
N LEU A 37 2.43 -2.22 4.99
CA LEU A 37 3.60 -1.40 4.68
C LEU A 37 4.66 -2.31 4.09
N ASP A 38 4.92 -2.13 2.81
CA ASP A 38 5.90 -2.90 2.06
C ASP A 38 6.68 -1.97 1.12
N MET A 39 7.95 -2.30 0.85
CA MET A 39 8.83 -1.45 0.02
C MET A 39 8.89 0.01 0.48
N CYS A 40 9.03 0.26 1.79
CA CYS A 40 8.97 1.61 2.38
C CYS A 40 10.34 2.28 2.56
N GLY A 41 11.42 1.71 2.03
CA GLY A 41 12.79 2.15 2.30
C GLY A 41 13.46 2.96 1.21
N TYR A 42 12.88 3.11 0.01
CA TYR A 42 13.55 3.77 -1.10
C TYR A 42 12.57 4.41 -2.08
N GLY A 43 12.84 5.66 -2.45
CA GLY A 43 12.04 6.42 -3.41
C GLY A 43 11.65 7.80 -2.90
N ASP A 44 10.82 8.47 -3.68
CA ASP A 44 10.35 9.84 -3.43
C ASP A 44 8.83 9.98 -3.52
N THR A 45 8.13 8.96 -3.96
CA THR A 45 6.68 9.01 -4.19
C THR A 45 5.98 7.88 -3.45
N VAL A 46 5.09 8.25 -2.53
CA VAL A 46 4.27 7.29 -1.79
C VAL A 46 3.16 6.75 -2.70
N ALA A 47 3.18 5.46 -2.96
CA ALA A 47 2.14 4.75 -3.72
C ALA A 47 1.10 4.16 -2.75
N VAL A 48 -0.17 4.46 -2.95
CA VAL A 48 -1.27 4.04 -2.10
C VAL A 48 -2.23 3.20 -2.92
N TYR A 49 -2.38 1.94 -2.57
CA TYR A 49 -3.28 1.00 -3.22
C TYR A 49 -4.41 0.58 -2.27
N THR A 50 -5.64 0.78 -2.67
CA THR A 50 -6.83 0.58 -1.82
C THR A 50 -7.58 -0.70 -2.12
N ARG A 51 -7.11 -1.51 -3.06
CA ARG A 51 -7.79 -2.74 -3.52
C ARG A 51 -9.28 -2.50 -3.86
N GLY A 52 -9.60 -1.33 -4.43
CA GLY A 52 -10.97 -0.92 -4.76
C GLY A 52 -11.79 -0.38 -3.57
N GLY A 53 -11.15 -0.14 -2.44
CA GLY A 53 -11.79 0.34 -1.21
C GLY A 53 -11.83 1.85 -1.01
N GLU A 54 -11.55 2.69 -2.03
CA GLU A 54 -11.44 4.15 -1.91
C GLU A 54 -12.66 4.80 -1.28
N LYS A 55 -13.85 4.25 -1.52
CA LYS A 55 -15.12 4.78 -1.00
C LYS A 55 -15.38 4.42 0.46
N ARG A 56 -14.63 3.48 1.04
CA ARG A 56 -14.80 3.07 2.43
C ARG A 56 -14.39 4.18 3.38
N ALA A 57 -15.13 4.36 4.46
CA ALA A 57 -14.88 5.44 5.41
C ALA A 57 -13.45 5.44 5.96
N ALA A 58 -12.90 4.28 6.28
CA ALA A 58 -11.55 4.13 6.80
C ALA A 58 -10.45 4.44 5.76
N ALA A 59 -10.73 4.29 4.45
CA ALA A 59 -9.78 4.62 3.38
C ALA A 59 -9.79 6.12 3.00
N ARG A 60 -10.90 6.83 3.24
CA ARG A 60 -11.05 8.22 2.80
C ARG A 60 -9.91 9.15 3.20
N PRO A 61 -9.40 9.13 4.44
CA PRO A 61 -8.28 9.98 4.82
C PRO A 61 -7.03 9.75 3.96
N PHE A 62 -6.81 8.50 3.55
CA PHE A 62 -5.68 8.11 2.68
C PHE A 62 -5.89 8.47 1.21
N CYS A 63 -7.13 8.76 0.80
CA CYS A 63 -7.48 9.13 -0.57
C CYS A 63 -7.73 10.64 -0.73
N ASP A 64 -7.51 11.43 0.32
CA ASP A 64 -7.71 12.87 0.26
C ASP A 64 -6.68 13.54 -0.66
N LYS A 65 -7.16 14.30 -1.65
CA LYS A 65 -6.30 14.88 -2.68
C LYS A 65 -5.28 15.88 -2.14
N ALA A 66 -5.67 16.69 -1.14
CA ALA A 66 -4.77 17.69 -0.57
C ALA A 66 -3.65 16.99 0.22
N ARG A 67 -4.00 15.95 0.97
CA ARG A 67 -3.03 15.15 1.71
C ARG A 67 -2.10 14.38 0.79
N LEU A 68 -2.62 13.73 -0.24
CA LEU A 68 -1.79 13.08 -1.24
C LEU A 68 -0.78 14.05 -1.84
N ALA A 69 -1.21 15.26 -2.21
CA ALA A 69 -0.32 16.27 -2.75
C ALA A 69 0.72 16.76 -1.72
N ALA A 70 0.31 16.97 -0.46
CA ALA A 70 1.20 17.46 0.60
C ALA A 70 2.36 16.48 0.90
N HIS A 71 2.13 15.17 0.73
CA HIS A 71 3.11 14.13 1.04
C HIS A 71 3.75 13.50 -0.21
N ASN A 72 3.62 14.13 -1.39
CA ASN A 72 4.05 13.53 -2.67
C ASN A 72 3.56 12.08 -2.81
N ALA A 73 2.29 11.86 -2.45
CA ALA A 73 1.64 10.56 -2.51
C ALA A 73 0.66 10.50 -3.68
N ARG A 74 0.38 9.31 -4.17
CA ARG A 74 -0.61 9.10 -5.21
C ARG A 74 -1.36 7.79 -5.04
N LEU A 75 -2.63 7.78 -5.44
CA LEU A 75 -3.38 6.54 -5.60
C LEU A 75 -2.87 5.81 -6.84
N VAL A 76 -2.62 4.52 -6.67
CA VAL A 76 -2.27 3.60 -7.77
C VAL A 76 -3.34 2.53 -7.89
N LYS A 77 -3.48 1.95 -9.06
CA LYS A 77 -4.46 0.90 -9.34
C LYS A 77 -3.91 -0.51 -9.16
N TYR A 78 -2.62 -0.61 -8.91
CA TYR A 78 -1.91 -1.86 -8.71
C TYR A 78 -0.70 -1.61 -7.81
N LEU A 79 -0.39 -2.56 -6.95
CA LEU A 79 0.92 -2.78 -6.31
C LEU A 79 1.21 -4.28 -6.41
N PRO A 80 2.47 -4.70 -6.44
CA PRO A 80 2.83 -6.10 -6.25
C PRO A 80 2.14 -6.68 -5.01
N GLU A 81 1.79 -7.94 -5.08
CA GLU A 81 1.15 -8.63 -3.96
C GLU A 81 2.14 -8.77 -2.81
N GLY A 82 1.72 -8.39 -1.63
CA GLY A 82 2.40 -8.60 -0.36
C GLY A 82 1.43 -9.25 0.64
N ASP A 83 1.68 -9.15 1.91
CA ASP A 83 0.84 -9.75 2.96
C ASP A 83 -0.62 -9.27 2.98
N ASP A 84 -0.91 -8.15 2.33
CA ASP A 84 -2.26 -7.59 2.18
C ASP A 84 -3.25 -8.54 1.48
N VAL A 85 -2.77 -9.48 0.65
CA VAL A 85 -3.62 -10.45 -0.05
C VAL A 85 -4.28 -11.45 0.90
N CYS A 86 -3.70 -11.65 2.08
CA CYS A 86 -4.23 -12.56 3.09
C CYS A 86 -5.50 -12.02 3.76
N PHE A 87 -5.76 -10.70 3.67
CA PHE A 87 -6.87 -10.06 4.37
C PHE A 87 -8.08 -9.82 3.49
N SER A 88 -9.26 -10.19 4.00
CA SER A 88 -10.50 -10.09 3.24
C SER A 88 -10.96 -8.64 3.07
N THR A 89 -10.96 -8.13 1.84
CA THR A 89 -11.51 -6.80 1.51
C THR A 89 -13.03 -6.72 1.65
N ARG A 90 -13.73 -7.82 1.81
CA ARG A 90 -15.19 -7.82 2.06
C ARG A 90 -15.53 -7.40 3.48
N ARG A 91 -14.71 -7.81 4.45
CA ARG A 91 -14.94 -7.58 5.89
C ARG A 91 -14.32 -6.28 6.38
N GLN A 92 -13.18 -5.88 5.83
CA GLN A 92 -12.38 -4.78 6.33
C GLN A 92 -11.82 -3.92 5.19
N THR A 93 -11.39 -2.72 5.52
CA THR A 93 -10.64 -1.89 4.57
C THR A 93 -9.18 -2.35 4.59
N VAL A 94 -8.65 -2.67 3.42
CA VAL A 94 -7.25 -3.07 3.25
C VAL A 94 -6.57 -2.07 2.34
N LEU A 95 -5.47 -1.50 2.80
CA LEU A 95 -4.61 -0.60 2.04
C LEU A 95 -3.21 -1.17 1.98
N SER A 96 -2.52 -0.96 0.87
CA SER A 96 -1.09 -1.21 0.77
C SER A 96 -0.39 0.11 0.45
N ILE A 97 0.69 0.39 1.16
CA ILE A 97 1.50 1.59 1.02
C ILE A 97 2.94 1.16 0.76
N ALA A 98 3.50 1.74 -0.30
CA ALA A 98 4.91 1.61 -0.65
C ALA A 98 5.48 3.01 -0.93
N ILE A 99 6.79 3.15 -0.96
CA ILE A 99 7.47 4.32 -1.52
C ILE A 99 8.43 3.85 -2.60
N MET A 100 8.45 4.55 -3.71
CA MET A 100 9.29 4.22 -4.83
C MET A 100 9.62 5.46 -5.66
N PRO A 101 10.61 5.41 -6.57
CA PRO A 101 10.83 6.47 -7.53
C PRO A 101 9.56 6.78 -8.33
N ARG A 102 9.34 8.06 -8.61
CA ARG A 102 8.14 8.53 -9.32
C ARG A 102 7.93 7.85 -10.67
N TRP A 103 8.99 7.51 -11.38
CA TRP A 103 8.88 6.80 -12.67
C TRP A 103 8.39 5.36 -12.50
N ASP A 104 8.74 4.68 -11.40
CA ASP A 104 8.24 3.33 -11.13
C ASP A 104 6.72 3.31 -10.96
N THR A 105 6.15 4.35 -10.35
CA THR A 105 4.69 4.45 -10.20
C THR A 105 3.93 4.50 -11.52
N LYS A 106 4.57 4.96 -12.61
CA LYS A 106 3.96 4.95 -13.95
C LYS A 106 3.82 3.54 -14.51
N TYR A 107 4.78 2.67 -14.21
CA TYR A 107 4.67 1.26 -14.58
C TYR A 107 3.53 0.57 -13.85
N LEU A 108 3.28 0.91 -12.60
CA LEU A 108 2.13 0.38 -11.84
C LEU A 108 0.80 0.69 -12.53
N ASP A 109 0.61 1.91 -13.03
CA ASP A 109 -0.60 2.29 -13.75
C ASP A 109 -0.73 1.51 -15.09
N ALA A 110 0.38 1.31 -15.79
CA ALA A 110 0.41 0.54 -17.04
C ALA A 110 0.12 -0.95 -16.79
N MET A 111 0.68 -1.51 -15.71
CA MET A 111 0.41 -2.90 -15.30
C MET A 111 -1.05 -3.10 -14.91
N ALA A 112 -1.65 -2.14 -14.20
CA ALA A 112 -3.07 -2.17 -13.87
C ALA A 112 -3.98 -2.18 -15.12
N ALA A 113 -3.58 -1.46 -16.18
CA ALA A 113 -4.34 -1.40 -17.43
C ALA A 113 -4.36 -2.73 -18.20
N GLN A 114 -3.37 -3.59 -18.00
CA GLN A 114 -3.32 -4.92 -18.60
C GLN A 114 -4.20 -5.97 -17.89
N GLY A 115 -4.78 -5.60 -16.79
CA GLY A 115 -5.62 -6.49 -15.97
C GLY A 115 -4.79 -7.36 -15.03
N SER A 116 -5.04 -7.23 -13.75
CA SER A 116 -4.51 -8.11 -12.69
C SER A 116 -5.19 -9.48 -12.66
N GLY A 117 -5.78 -9.91 -13.77
CA GLY A 117 -6.53 -11.14 -13.84
C GLY A 117 -5.67 -12.37 -14.13
N LEU A 118 -6.15 -13.50 -13.67
CA LEU A 118 -5.83 -14.92 -13.81
C LEU A 118 -5.00 -15.42 -15.02
N LEU A 119 -4.69 -14.57 -15.96
CA LEU A 119 -3.90 -14.85 -17.15
C LEU A 119 -2.44 -14.51 -16.89
N GLY A 120 -1.78 -15.29 -16.10
CA GLY A 120 -0.35 -15.29 -15.83
C GLY A 120 0.43 -14.11 -16.45
N ARG A 121 1.30 -13.51 -15.69
CA ARG A 121 2.15 -12.38 -16.02
C ARG A 121 2.59 -12.43 -17.50
N THR A 122 1.97 -11.58 -18.34
CA THR A 122 2.31 -11.50 -19.76
C THR A 122 3.78 -11.12 -19.95
N PRO A 123 4.41 -11.37 -21.11
CA PRO A 123 5.76 -10.90 -21.39
C PRO A 123 5.92 -9.39 -21.15
N GLU A 124 4.91 -8.59 -21.51
CA GLU A 124 4.89 -7.13 -21.32
C GLU A 124 4.86 -6.77 -19.82
N PHE A 125 4.09 -7.51 -19.03
CA PHE A 125 4.05 -7.32 -17.57
C PHE A 125 5.44 -7.60 -16.95
N LYS A 126 6.08 -8.70 -17.34
CA LYS A 126 7.44 -9.03 -16.87
C LYS A 126 8.46 -7.98 -17.29
N MET A 127 8.33 -7.48 -18.52
CA MET A 127 9.20 -6.41 -19.00
C MET A 127 9.04 -5.14 -18.17
N MET A 128 7.81 -4.74 -17.84
CA MET A 128 7.56 -3.57 -17.00
C MET A 128 8.15 -3.72 -15.59
N ILE A 129 7.97 -4.87 -14.94
CA ILE A 129 8.61 -5.15 -13.65
C ILE A 129 10.14 -5.04 -13.76
N GLY A 130 10.72 -5.60 -14.81
CA GLY A 130 12.17 -5.54 -15.04
C GLY A 130 12.70 -4.12 -15.31
N GLN A 131 11.83 -3.18 -15.68
CA GLN A 131 12.17 -1.76 -15.88
C GLN A 131 11.96 -0.91 -14.64
N MET A 132 11.21 -1.38 -13.64
CA MET A 132 11.07 -0.70 -12.36
C MET A 132 12.39 -0.79 -11.58
N GLU A 133 12.87 0.35 -11.12
CA GLU A 133 14.14 0.42 -10.39
C GLU A 133 14.09 -0.41 -9.11
N VAL A 134 13.01 -0.29 -8.34
CA VAL A 134 12.85 -1.05 -7.09
C VAL A 134 12.85 -2.55 -7.38
N SER A 135 12.00 -3.02 -8.28
CA SER A 135 11.88 -4.46 -8.55
C SER A 135 13.12 -5.07 -9.20
N SER A 136 13.84 -4.30 -10.03
CA SER A 136 15.00 -4.84 -10.77
C SER A 136 16.32 -4.75 -10.01
N THR A 137 16.43 -3.85 -9.03
CA THR A 137 17.71 -3.63 -8.34
C THR A 137 17.68 -3.91 -6.85
N MET A 138 16.52 -3.86 -6.20
CA MET A 138 16.39 -3.98 -4.74
C MET A 138 15.75 -5.29 -4.31
N HIS A 139 14.81 -5.85 -5.06
CA HIS A 139 14.22 -7.14 -4.73
C HIS A 139 15.12 -8.30 -5.17
N GLY A 140 16.03 -8.72 -4.28
CA GLY A 140 17.05 -9.72 -4.56
C GLY A 140 18.15 -9.24 -5.53
N GLY A 141 18.19 -7.95 -5.86
CA GLY A 141 19.16 -7.36 -6.77
C GLY A 141 20.39 -6.80 -6.07
N PHE A 142 21.29 -6.16 -6.85
CA PHE A 142 22.57 -5.65 -6.33
C PHE A 142 22.43 -4.49 -5.33
N ARG A 143 21.24 -3.89 -5.21
CA ARG A 143 20.92 -2.83 -4.24
C ARG A 143 20.07 -3.33 -3.07
N ASP A 144 19.84 -4.61 -2.96
CA ASP A 144 19.15 -5.23 -1.84
C ASP A 144 20.07 -5.30 -0.61
N ALA A 145 20.30 -4.17 0.00
CA ALA A 145 21.16 -4.01 1.16
C ALA A 145 20.77 -2.75 1.96
N VAL A 146 20.96 -2.80 3.27
CA VAL A 146 20.62 -1.73 4.22
C VAL A 146 21.18 -0.35 3.84
N LYS A 147 22.37 -0.30 3.22
CA LYS A 147 22.98 0.97 2.77
C LYS A 147 22.14 1.74 1.72
N TRP A 148 21.18 1.08 1.09
CA TRP A 148 20.29 1.68 0.10
C TRP A 148 18.92 2.06 0.69
N VAL A 149 18.71 1.80 1.98
CA VAL A 149 17.54 2.29 2.70
C VAL A 149 17.75 3.77 3.03
N HIS A 150 16.81 4.59 2.61
CA HIS A 150 16.83 6.03 2.82
C HIS A 150 15.91 6.40 3.99
N PRO A 151 16.43 6.90 5.12
CA PRO A 151 15.61 7.31 6.26
C PRO A 151 14.54 8.34 5.88
N GLU A 152 14.84 9.21 4.91
CA GLU A 152 13.94 10.24 4.41
C GLU A 152 12.70 9.63 3.71
N ALA A 153 12.89 8.52 2.98
CA ALA A 153 11.79 7.78 2.37
C ALA A 153 10.88 7.17 3.43
N MET A 154 11.47 6.57 4.46
CA MET A 154 10.72 6.02 5.60
C MET A 154 9.99 7.13 6.36
N GLN A 155 10.63 8.29 6.57
CA GLN A 155 10.01 9.44 7.23
C GLN A 155 8.81 9.95 6.43
N GLN A 156 8.93 10.02 5.11
CA GLN A 156 7.82 10.45 4.24
C GLN A 156 6.61 9.52 4.35
N VAL A 157 6.83 8.20 4.37
CA VAL A 157 5.75 7.21 4.60
C VAL A 157 5.14 7.39 5.98
N TYR A 158 5.97 7.56 7.01
CA TYR A 158 5.51 7.78 8.39
C TYR A 158 4.64 9.04 8.51
N ASP A 159 5.09 10.16 7.95
CA ASP A 159 4.36 11.45 8.02
C ASP A 159 3.01 11.35 7.29
N TYR A 160 2.99 10.73 6.12
CA TYR A 160 1.75 10.47 5.39
C TYR A 160 0.78 9.57 6.16
N LEU A 161 1.30 8.50 6.76
CA LEU A 161 0.52 7.55 7.56
C LEU A 161 -0.07 8.22 8.80
N LEU A 162 0.76 8.97 9.53
CA LEU A 162 0.35 9.69 10.74
C LEU A 162 -0.73 10.73 10.45
N ASP A 163 -0.54 11.55 9.41
CA ASP A 163 -1.53 12.56 9.01
C ASP A 163 -2.83 11.91 8.57
N SER A 164 -2.76 10.79 7.85
CA SER A 164 -3.96 10.06 7.41
C SER A 164 -4.72 9.41 8.56
N LEU A 165 -4.03 8.79 9.51
CA LEU A 165 -4.65 8.14 10.67
C LEU A 165 -5.22 9.14 11.67
N CYS A 166 -4.56 10.29 11.84
CA CYS A 166 -4.98 11.33 12.78
C CYS A 166 -5.96 12.33 12.17
N ALA A 167 -6.33 12.17 10.90
CA ALA A 167 -7.29 13.04 10.23
C ALA A 167 -8.62 13.10 10.99
N PRO A 168 -9.25 14.28 11.10
CA PRO A 168 -10.59 14.37 11.61
C PRO A 168 -11.55 13.58 10.71
N PRO A 169 -12.58 12.94 11.27
CA PRO A 169 -13.58 12.25 10.46
C PRO A 169 -14.18 13.23 9.45
N ALA A 170 -14.32 12.79 8.20
CA ALA A 170 -14.96 13.61 7.19
C ALA A 170 -16.35 14.04 7.69
N PRO A 171 -16.75 15.32 7.49
CA PRO A 171 -18.06 15.77 7.91
C PRO A 171 -19.12 14.88 7.27
N ALA A 172 -20.05 14.40 8.10
CA ALA A 172 -21.20 13.64 7.61
C ALA A 172 -21.91 14.48 6.54
N LYS A 173 -22.10 13.94 5.34
CA LYS A 173 -22.94 14.60 4.35
C LYS A 173 -24.32 14.75 5.00
N ARG A 174 -24.70 15.97 5.36
CA ARG A 174 -26.10 16.28 5.68
C ARG A 174 -26.89 16.06 4.40
N PHE A 175 -27.60 14.95 4.32
CA PHE A 175 -28.67 14.82 3.35
C PHE A 175 -29.72 15.88 3.75
N GLY A 176 -29.79 16.97 3.01
CA GLY A 176 -30.91 17.89 3.09
C GLY A 176 -32.13 17.09 2.68
N LEU A 177 -33.04 16.87 3.61
CA LEU A 177 -34.41 16.51 3.31
C LEU A 177 -35.03 17.77 2.66
N PHE A 178 -35.28 17.70 1.35
CA PHE A 178 -36.21 18.56 0.65
C PHE A 178 -37.53 17.83 0.56
#